data_f160b43b106c356abca1686e209cf3be
#
_entry.id   f160b43b106c356abca1686e209cf3be
#
_cell.length_a   1.000
_cell.length_b   1.000
_cell.length_c   1.000
_cell.angle_alpha   90.00
_cell.angle_beta   90.00
_cell.angle_gamma   90.00
#
_symmetry.space_group_name_H-M   'P 1'
#
loop_
_entity.id
_entity.type
_entity.pdbx_description
1 polymer ?
#
loop_
_entity_poly.entity_id
_entity_poly.type
_entity_poly.pdbx_seq_one_letter_code
_entity_poly.pdbx_strand_id
1 'polypeptide(L)'
;LTGLIGRLMYIEHTSGDKYEKIVLSQQEYDSQTIPYQRGDIVDSKGTVLATSIAVYNVILDCSVMTSKEEYIEPTIQALTSCFEDMDSNTLYGYAKEQNDSRYIVLKKKASYEEIQPFVEMQEAVDEKGKKINPNIKGVWFEKEYQREYPYGALASSIVGFTASGNVGVNGLEQYYNETLNGVDGREYG
;
A
#
# COMPACT_ATOMS: atom_id res chain seq x y z
N LEU A 1 40.04 -18.14 28.20
CA LEU A 1 39.59 -16.85 27.61
C LEU A 1 39.88 -16.77 26.10
N THR A 2 41.08 -17.18 25.65
CA THR A 2 41.51 -17.19 24.23
C THR A 2 40.64 -18.04 23.32
N GLY A 3 40.10 -19.18 23.78
CA GLY A 3 39.22 -20.05 23.00
C GLY A 3 37.81 -19.44 22.71
N LEU A 4 37.31 -18.60 23.61
CA LEU A 4 36.03 -17.92 23.45
C LEU A 4 36.12 -16.78 22.41
N ILE A 5 37.27 -16.06 22.42
CA ILE A 5 37.52 -14.98 21.46
C ILE A 5 37.69 -15.55 20.05
N GLY A 6 38.42 -16.66 19.90
CA GLY A 6 38.59 -17.35 18.61
C GLY A 6 37.25 -17.88 18.05
N ARG A 7 36.35 -18.36 18.92
CA ARG A 7 35.02 -18.84 18.51
C ARG A 7 34.09 -17.68 18.11
N LEU A 8 34.18 -16.55 18.79
CA LEU A 8 33.43 -15.35 18.43
C LEU A 8 33.87 -14.79 17.07
N MET A 9 35.20 -14.66 16.85
CA MET A 9 35.72 -14.22 15.54
C MET A 9 35.37 -15.18 14.40
N TYR A 10 35.35 -16.49 14.66
CA TYR A 10 34.92 -17.46 13.65
C TYR A 10 33.45 -17.34 13.30
N ILE A 11 32.57 -17.11 14.28
CA ILE A 11 31.15 -16.93 14.07
C ILE A 11 30.90 -15.61 13.34
N GLU A 12 31.58 -14.54 13.69
CA GLU A 12 31.47 -13.23 13.05
C GLU A 12 31.88 -13.29 11.57
N HIS A 13 32.99 -13.98 11.27
CA HIS A 13 33.48 -14.10 9.89
C HIS A 13 32.67 -15.06 9.01
N THR A 14 32.04 -16.10 9.57
CA THR A 14 31.29 -17.11 8.78
C THR A 14 29.79 -16.85 8.72
N SER A 15 29.24 -16.06 9.63
CA SER A 15 27.79 -15.89 9.77
C SER A 15 27.36 -14.43 9.82
N GLY A 16 28.28 -13.47 9.94
CA GLY A 16 27.99 -12.03 10.04
C GLY A 16 27.12 -11.55 8.88
N ASP A 17 27.54 -11.83 7.64
CA ASP A 17 26.80 -11.44 6.42
C ASP A 17 25.40 -12.08 6.33
N LYS A 18 25.24 -13.26 6.92
CA LYS A 18 23.94 -13.95 6.92
C LYS A 18 22.99 -13.38 7.96
N TYR A 19 23.50 -13.02 9.14
CA TYR A 19 22.70 -12.37 10.18
C TYR A 19 22.38 -10.92 9.82
N GLU A 20 23.31 -10.19 9.20
CA GLU A 20 23.09 -8.84 8.71
C GLU A 20 21.99 -8.83 7.61
N LYS A 21 22.03 -9.77 6.66
CA LYS A 21 20.97 -9.92 5.64
C LYS A 21 19.63 -10.30 6.25
N ILE A 22 19.59 -11.14 7.29
CA ILE A 22 18.35 -11.51 7.98
C ILE A 22 17.79 -10.31 8.75
N VAL A 23 18.64 -9.56 9.47
CA VAL A 23 18.22 -8.36 10.20
C VAL A 23 17.74 -7.27 9.25
N LEU A 24 18.46 -7.02 8.15
CA LEU A 24 18.05 -6.05 7.13
C LEU A 24 16.75 -6.48 6.42
N SER A 25 16.57 -7.77 6.12
CA SER A 25 15.34 -8.26 5.53
C SER A 25 14.15 -8.19 6.51
N GLN A 26 14.37 -8.40 7.80
CA GLN A 26 13.35 -8.22 8.84
C GLN A 26 13.00 -6.73 9.02
N GLN A 27 13.98 -5.83 8.95
CA GLN A 27 13.72 -4.38 9.03
C GLN A 27 12.98 -3.82 7.81
N GLU A 28 13.16 -4.40 6.62
CA GLU A 28 12.42 -4.00 5.41
C GLU A 28 10.94 -4.46 5.41
N TYR A 29 10.60 -5.51 6.19
CA TYR A 29 9.24 -6.06 6.24
C TYR A 29 8.40 -5.54 7.42
N ASP A 30 8.99 -4.87 8.40
CA ASP A 30 8.38 -4.67 9.72
C ASP A 30 7.91 -3.24 10.01
N SER A 31 7.85 -2.32 9.04
CA SER A 31 7.21 -1.04 9.32
C SER A 31 6.39 -0.54 8.15
N GLN A 32 5.08 -0.68 8.25
CA GLN A 32 4.14 -0.06 7.33
C GLN A 32 3.69 1.30 7.89
N THR A 33 3.82 2.34 7.07
CA THR A 33 3.26 3.66 7.41
C THR A 33 1.74 3.60 7.27
N ILE A 34 1.03 3.92 8.35
CA ILE A 34 -0.42 4.06 8.35
C ILE A 34 -0.72 5.54 8.12
N PRO A 35 -1.23 5.95 6.94
CA PRO A 35 -1.52 7.34 6.68
C PRO A 35 -2.61 7.85 7.62
N TYR A 36 -2.45 9.08 8.11
CA TYR A 36 -3.48 9.70 8.93
C TYR A 36 -4.70 10.08 8.10
N GLN A 37 -5.86 10.03 8.73
CA GLN A 37 -7.11 10.54 8.18
C GLN A 37 -7.32 11.99 8.63
N ARG A 38 -7.44 12.91 7.65
CA ARG A 38 -7.76 14.31 7.95
C ARG A 38 -9.18 14.42 8.50
N GLY A 39 -9.35 15.20 9.58
CA GLY A 39 -10.62 15.37 10.28
C GLY A 39 -11.74 15.92 9.39
N ASP A 40 -12.96 15.60 9.72
CA ASP A 40 -14.15 16.06 8.99
C ASP A 40 -14.48 17.53 9.31
N ILE A 41 -15.05 18.23 8.34
CA ILE A 41 -15.67 19.53 8.53
C ILE A 41 -17.18 19.32 8.43
N VAL A 42 -17.89 19.66 9.49
CA VAL A 42 -19.35 19.50 9.57
C VAL A 42 -20.02 20.83 9.88
N ASP A 43 -21.29 21.00 9.48
CA ASP A 43 -22.09 22.14 9.88
C ASP A 43 -22.66 21.97 11.31
N SER A 44 -23.38 22.98 11.79
CA SER A 44 -23.99 22.96 13.12
C SER A 44 -25.07 21.88 13.32
N LYS A 45 -25.51 21.24 12.25
CA LYS A 45 -26.50 20.13 12.26
C LYS A 45 -25.84 18.77 12.09
N GLY A 46 -24.52 18.73 11.97
CA GLY A 46 -23.75 17.51 11.73
C GLY A 46 -23.68 17.09 10.26
N THR A 47 -24.08 17.95 9.32
CA THR A 47 -23.95 17.64 7.88
C THR A 47 -22.49 17.70 7.47
N VAL A 48 -21.96 16.65 6.86
CA VAL A 48 -20.57 16.56 6.45
C VAL A 48 -20.32 17.44 5.22
N LEU A 49 -19.49 18.47 5.37
CA LEU A 49 -19.12 19.41 4.30
C LEU A 49 -17.81 19.02 3.64
N ALA A 50 -16.89 18.40 4.38
CA ALA A 50 -15.66 17.81 3.87
C ALA A 50 -15.29 16.59 4.71
N THR A 51 -14.89 15.49 4.06
CA THR A 51 -14.47 14.25 4.71
C THR A 51 -13.26 13.66 3.99
N SER A 52 -12.63 12.65 4.58
CA SER A 52 -11.53 11.92 3.97
C SER A 52 -11.92 10.46 3.80
N ILE A 53 -11.99 10.01 2.56
CA ILE A 53 -12.29 8.62 2.19
C ILE A 53 -11.01 7.84 1.96
N ALA A 54 -11.01 6.57 2.37
CA ALA A 54 -9.92 5.66 2.08
C ALA A 54 -9.91 5.28 0.59
N VAL A 55 -8.73 5.38 -0.03
CA VAL A 55 -8.47 4.93 -1.39
C VAL A 55 -7.20 4.09 -1.40
N TYR A 56 -7.00 3.29 -2.43
CA TYR A 56 -5.92 2.31 -2.49
C TYR A 56 -5.16 2.43 -3.81
N ASN A 57 -3.84 2.46 -3.72
CA ASN A 57 -2.99 2.28 -4.90
C ASN A 57 -2.70 0.79 -5.06
N VAL A 58 -2.88 0.27 -6.26
CA VAL A 58 -2.55 -1.12 -6.60
C VAL A 58 -1.09 -1.16 -7.01
N ILE A 59 -0.27 -1.84 -6.22
CA ILE A 59 1.18 -1.92 -6.42
C ILE A 59 1.56 -3.33 -6.85
N LEU A 60 2.46 -3.40 -7.85
CA LEU A 60 3.07 -4.63 -8.32
C LEU A 60 4.55 -4.66 -7.96
N ASP A 61 4.94 -5.70 -7.25
CA ASP A 61 6.34 -6.12 -7.05
C ASP A 61 6.67 -7.19 -8.10
N CYS A 62 7.30 -6.76 -9.18
CA CYS A 62 7.70 -7.67 -10.26
C CYS A 62 8.76 -8.67 -9.79
N SER A 63 9.64 -8.29 -8.85
CA SER A 63 10.68 -9.20 -8.35
C SER A 63 10.08 -10.41 -7.63
N VAL A 64 8.98 -10.22 -6.93
CA VAL A 64 8.23 -11.31 -6.30
C VAL A 64 7.42 -12.10 -7.32
N MET A 65 6.69 -11.42 -8.21
CA MET A 65 5.88 -12.07 -9.24
C MET A 65 6.73 -12.94 -10.18
N THR A 66 7.93 -12.49 -10.55
CA THR A 66 8.83 -13.22 -11.47
C THR A 66 9.80 -14.17 -10.77
N SER A 67 9.78 -14.23 -9.43
CA SER A 67 10.65 -15.13 -8.65
C SER A 67 10.46 -16.61 -9.00
N LYS A 68 9.26 -16.96 -9.48
CA LYS A 68 8.92 -18.27 -10.06
C LYS A 68 7.99 -18.10 -11.25
N GLU A 69 8.22 -18.89 -12.30
CA GLU A 69 7.41 -18.87 -13.51
C GLU A 69 5.92 -19.17 -13.23
N GLU A 70 5.64 -20.03 -12.25
CA GLU A 70 4.29 -20.40 -11.82
C GLU A 70 3.46 -19.25 -11.19
N TYR A 71 4.08 -18.11 -10.86
CA TYR A 71 3.39 -16.95 -10.27
C TYR A 71 2.92 -15.94 -11.33
N ILE A 72 3.59 -15.88 -12.50
CA ILE A 72 3.36 -14.85 -13.51
C ILE A 72 1.94 -14.92 -14.06
N GLU A 73 1.59 -16.06 -14.65
CA GLU A 73 0.28 -16.24 -15.31
C GLU A 73 -0.89 -16.05 -14.34
N PRO A 74 -0.94 -16.73 -13.16
CA PRO A 74 -2.07 -16.57 -12.24
C PRO A 74 -2.21 -15.12 -11.71
N THR A 75 -1.09 -14.42 -11.48
CA THR A 75 -1.13 -13.03 -11.00
C THR A 75 -1.66 -12.09 -12.08
N ILE A 76 -1.20 -12.23 -13.32
CA ILE A 76 -1.67 -11.41 -14.45
C ILE A 76 -3.15 -11.69 -14.73
N GLN A 77 -3.60 -12.94 -14.72
CA GLN A 77 -4.99 -13.29 -14.90
C GLN A 77 -5.88 -12.72 -13.80
N ALA A 78 -5.43 -12.78 -12.55
CA ALA A 78 -6.17 -12.19 -11.42
C ALA A 78 -6.31 -10.68 -11.58
N LEU A 79 -5.21 -9.96 -11.92
CA LEU A 79 -5.22 -8.52 -12.15
C LEU A 79 -6.17 -8.12 -13.28
N THR A 80 -6.08 -8.77 -14.44
CA THR A 80 -6.93 -8.44 -15.59
C THR A 80 -8.38 -8.85 -15.42
N SER A 81 -8.68 -9.82 -14.58
CA SER A 81 -10.07 -10.21 -14.27
C SER A 81 -10.75 -9.28 -13.29
N CYS A 82 -9.99 -8.68 -12.36
CA CYS A 82 -10.53 -7.78 -11.33
C CYS A 82 -10.49 -6.30 -11.73
N PHE A 83 -9.59 -5.90 -12.65
CA PHE A 83 -9.42 -4.51 -13.07
C PHE A 83 -9.55 -4.40 -14.59
N GLU A 84 -10.68 -3.87 -15.05
CA GLU A 84 -10.99 -3.72 -16.49
C GLU A 84 -10.00 -2.83 -17.26
N ASP A 85 -9.33 -1.91 -16.56
CA ASP A 85 -8.37 -0.96 -17.12
C ASP A 85 -6.94 -1.53 -17.21
N MET A 86 -6.72 -2.78 -16.80
CA MET A 86 -5.41 -3.43 -16.88
C MET A 86 -5.30 -4.33 -18.12
N ASP A 87 -4.25 -4.10 -18.90
CA ASP A 87 -3.93 -4.88 -20.09
C ASP A 87 -2.88 -5.94 -19.80
N SER A 88 -3.16 -7.18 -20.20
CA SER A 88 -2.25 -8.32 -19.99
C SER A 88 -0.89 -8.14 -20.68
N ASN A 89 -0.83 -7.54 -21.90
CA ASN A 89 0.42 -7.34 -22.61
C ASN A 89 1.33 -6.36 -21.86
N THR A 90 0.75 -5.32 -21.26
CA THR A 90 1.48 -4.36 -20.42
C THR A 90 2.06 -5.06 -19.19
N LEU A 91 1.28 -5.91 -18.52
CA LEU A 91 1.73 -6.66 -17.34
C LEU A 91 2.83 -7.67 -17.67
N TYR A 92 2.71 -8.38 -18.81
CA TYR A 92 3.81 -9.22 -19.31
C TYR A 92 5.04 -8.40 -19.69
N GLY A 93 4.86 -7.18 -20.22
CA GLY A 93 5.93 -6.24 -20.47
C GLY A 93 6.71 -5.92 -19.20
N TYR A 94 6.03 -5.62 -18.10
CA TYR A 94 6.67 -5.41 -16.78
C TYR A 94 7.42 -6.65 -16.30
N ALA A 95 6.82 -7.83 -16.41
CA ALA A 95 7.46 -9.08 -16.03
C ALA A 95 8.75 -9.36 -16.81
N LYS A 96 8.83 -8.92 -18.07
CA LYS A 96 9.98 -9.16 -18.97
C LYS A 96 11.06 -8.08 -18.87
N GLU A 97 10.66 -6.81 -18.77
CA GLU A 97 11.54 -5.65 -18.89
C GLU A 97 11.91 -5.03 -17.54
N GLN A 98 11.08 -5.24 -16.51
CA GLN A 98 11.21 -4.67 -15.17
C GLN A 98 11.09 -5.74 -14.09
N ASN A 99 11.64 -6.92 -14.33
CA ASN A 99 11.53 -8.09 -13.45
C ASN A 99 12.18 -7.90 -12.07
N ASP A 100 13.06 -6.94 -11.89
CA ASP A 100 13.72 -6.56 -10.64
C ASP A 100 13.03 -5.41 -9.89
N SER A 101 12.01 -4.78 -10.52
CA SER A 101 11.28 -3.67 -9.91
C SER A 101 10.39 -4.17 -8.78
N ARG A 102 10.53 -3.54 -7.61
CA ARG A 102 9.73 -3.86 -6.41
C ARG A 102 8.51 -2.97 -6.23
N TYR A 103 8.40 -1.89 -7.02
CA TYR A 103 7.34 -0.91 -6.85
C TYR A 103 6.90 -0.34 -8.20
N ILE A 104 5.83 -0.90 -8.75
CA ILE A 104 5.16 -0.39 -9.94
C ILE A 104 3.71 -0.07 -9.56
N VAL A 105 3.32 1.19 -9.73
CA VAL A 105 1.93 1.61 -9.48
C VAL A 105 1.09 1.27 -10.69
N LEU A 106 0.24 0.25 -10.58
CA LEU A 106 -0.66 -0.19 -11.65
C LEU A 106 -1.91 0.69 -11.74
N LYS A 107 -2.49 1.02 -10.59
CA LYS A 107 -3.68 1.87 -10.49
C LYS A 107 -3.59 2.74 -9.25
N LYS A 108 -4.01 4.00 -9.38
CA LYS A 108 -4.03 4.94 -8.26
C LYS A 108 -5.46 5.18 -7.81
N LYS A 109 -5.63 5.37 -6.49
CA LYS A 109 -6.87 5.83 -5.87
C LYS A 109 -8.10 4.97 -6.20
N ALA A 110 -7.91 3.66 -6.30
CA ALA A 110 -9.00 2.71 -6.40
C ALA A 110 -9.85 2.73 -5.12
N SER A 111 -11.17 2.59 -5.24
CA SER A 111 -12.04 2.42 -4.09
C SER A 111 -11.85 1.03 -3.47
N TYR A 112 -12.40 0.83 -2.26
CA TYR A 112 -12.38 -0.51 -1.64
C TYR A 112 -13.17 -1.53 -2.47
N GLU A 113 -14.29 -1.11 -3.04
CA GLU A 113 -15.15 -1.94 -3.88
C GLU A 113 -14.43 -2.41 -5.15
N GLU A 114 -13.54 -1.57 -5.71
CA GLU A 114 -12.74 -1.94 -6.88
C GLU A 114 -11.64 -2.96 -6.55
N ILE A 115 -11.03 -2.89 -5.36
CA ILE A 115 -9.96 -3.83 -4.98
C ILE A 115 -10.47 -5.10 -4.31
N GLN A 116 -11.68 -5.08 -3.74
CA GLN A 116 -12.26 -6.17 -2.97
C GLN A 116 -12.24 -7.52 -3.70
N PRO A 117 -12.64 -7.63 -5.00
CA PRO A 117 -12.62 -8.91 -5.71
C PRO A 117 -11.22 -9.53 -5.79
N PHE A 118 -10.19 -8.70 -5.94
CA PHE A 118 -8.80 -9.17 -5.96
C PHE A 118 -8.33 -9.63 -4.57
N VAL A 119 -8.64 -8.86 -3.53
CA VAL A 119 -8.32 -9.20 -2.13
C VAL A 119 -8.96 -10.53 -1.76
N GLU A 120 -10.26 -10.71 -2.06
CA GLU A 120 -10.98 -11.96 -1.81
C GLU A 120 -10.34 -13.14 -2.56
N MET A 121 -9.95 -12.94 -3.82
CA MET A 121 -9.27 -13.97 -4.61
C MET A 121 -7.89 -14.33 -4.02
N GLN A 122 -7.12 -13.36 -3.57
CA GLN A 122 -5.77 -13.54 -3.01
C GLN A 122 -5.81 -14.20 -1.63
N GLU A 123 -6.83 -13.89 -0.82
CA GLU A 123 -6.97 -14.38 0.55
C GLU A 123 -7.84 -15.64 0.67
N ALA A 124 -8.49 -16.05 -0.42
CA ALA A 124 -9.37 -17.21 -0.42
C ALA A 124 -8.67 -18.45 0.14
N VAL A 125 -9.32 -19.10 1.11
CA VAL A 125 -8.87 -20.34 1.74
C VAL A 125 -9.92 -21.43 1.62
N ASP A 126 -9.47 -22.69 1.56
CA ASP A 126 -10.33 -23.86 1.60
C ASP A 126 -10.83 -24.16 3.03
N GLU A 127 -11.68 -25.18 3.18
CA GLU A 127 -12.20 -25.63 4.48
C GLU A 127 -11.11 -26.04 5.49
N LYS A 128 -9.88 -26.26 5.01
CA LYS A 128 -8.71 -26.64 5.83
C LYS A 128 -7.79 -25.45 6.12
N GLY A 129 -8.18 -24.23 5.71
CA GLY A 129 -7.39 -23.01 5.87
C GLY A 129 -6.19 -22.87 4.91
N LYS A 130 -6.13 -23.70 3.84
CA LYS A 130 -5.08 -23.59 2.81
C LYS A 130 -5.51 -22.59 1.74
N LYS A 131 -4.62 -21.72 1.30
CA LYS A 131 -4.90 -20.77 0.21
C LYS A 131 -5.32 -21.49 -1.06
N ILE A 132 -6.42 -21.05 -1.66
CA ILE A 132 -6.96 -21.59 -2.92
C ILE A 132 -6.08 -21.11 -4.08
N ASN A 133 -5.63 -19.86 -4.04
CA ASN A 133 -4.81 -19.21 -5.07
C ASN A 133 -3.41 -18.90 -4.54
N PRO A 134 -2.57 -19.89 -4.20
CA PRO A 134 -1.28 -19.67 -3.58
C PRO A 134 -0.25 -19.00 -4.50
N ASN A 135 -0.52 -19.03 -5.82
CA ASN A 135 0.37 -18.54 -6.86
C ASN A 135 0.09 -17.08 -7.28
N ILE A 136 -0.92 -16.42 -6.73
CA ILE A 136 -1.10 -14.97 -6.88
C ILE A 136 -0.12 -14.28 -5.95
N LYS A 137 0.94 -13.66 -6.51
CA LYS A 137 2.05 -13.09 -5.77
C LYS A 137 2.49 -11.74 -6.33
N GLY A 138 3.12 -10.93 -5.46
CA GLY A 138 3.71 -9.66 -5.86
C GLY A 138 2.72 -8.51 -6.01
N VAL A 139 1.46 -8.67 -5.59
CA VAL A 139 0.48 -7.57 -5.60
C VAL A 139 0.10 -7.22 -4.17
N TRP A 140 0.11 -5.93 -3.88
CA TRP A 140 -0.29 -5.37 -2.59
C TRP A 140 -0.96 -4.01 -2.77
N PHE A 141 -1.60 -3.51 -1.71
CA PHE A 141 -2.41 -2.30 -1.74
C PHE A 141 -1.86 -1.29 -0.75
N GLU A 142 -1.58 -0.09 -1.24
CA GLU A 142 -1.13 1.02 -0.42
C GLU A 142 -2.33 1.94 -0.13
N LYS A 143 -2.71 2.00 1.13
CA LYS A 143 -3.84 2.82 1.57
C LYS A 143 -3.44 4.28 1.62
N GLU A 144 -4.26 5.15 1.05
CA GLU A 144 -4.19 6.59 1.15
C GLU A 144 -5.54 7.17 1.56
N TYR A 145 -5.58 8.45 1.89
CA TYR A 145 -6.83 9.17 2.08
C TYR A 145 -6.98 10.27 1.05
N GLN A 146 -8.16 10.30 0.41
CA GLN A 146 -8.55 11.35 -0.52
C GLN A 146 -9.59 12.25 0.14
N ARG A 147 -9.38 13.58 0.03
CA ARG A 147 -10.35 14.55 0.51
C ARG A 147 -11.54 14.62 -0.43
N GLU A 148 -12.74 14.55 0.14
CA GLU A 148 -13.99 14.62 -0.58
C GLU A 148 -14.86 15.76 -0.04
N TYR A 149 -15.57 16.42 -0.95
CA TYR A 149 -16.48 17.53 -0.70
C TYR A 149 -17.86 17.18 -1.25
N PRO A 150 -18.77 16.57 -0.44
CA PRO A 150 -20.04 16.04 -0.92
C PRO A 150 -20.93 17.09 -1.59
N TYR A 151 -20.79 18.35 -1.20
CA TYR A 151 -21.57 19.46 -1.75
C TYR A 151 -20.82 20.26 -2.82
N GLY A 152 -19.63 19.84 -3.24
CA GLY A 152 -18.86 20.43 -4.34
C GLY A 152 -18.74 21.95 -4.25
N ALA A 153 -19.17 22.63 -5.32
CA ALA A 153 -19.06 24.08 -5.44
C ALA A 153 -19.89 24.87 -4.41
N LEU A 154 -20.94 24.30 -3.84
CA LEU A 154 -21.84 25.01 -2.90
C LEU A 154 -21.13 25.38 -1.58
N ALA A 155 -20.22 24.57 -1.12
CA ALA A 155 -19.47 24.83 0.12
C ALA A 155 -18.04 25.35 -0.13
N SER A 156 -17.55 25.32 -1.37
CA SER A 156 -16.15 25.58 -1.73
C SER A 156 -15.66 26.98 -1.35
N SER A 157 -16.54 27.99 -1.38
CA SER A 157 -16.17 29.36 -0.98
C SER A 157 -15.90 29.53 0.51
N ILE A 158 -16.50 28.69 1.36
CA ILE A 158 -16.36 28.73 2.81
C ILE A 158 -15.41 27.64 3.28
N VAL A 159 -15.63 26.40 2.85
CA VAL A 159 -14.83 25.24 3.25
C VAL A 159 -13.44 25.31 2.64
N GLY A 160 -13.33 25.75 1.40
CA GLY A 160 -12.07 25.73 0.67
C GLY A 160 -11.75 24.37 0.08
N PHE A 161 -10.46 24.13 -0.14
CA PHE A 161 -9.95 22.84 -0.66
C PHE A 161 -8.53 22.56 -0.16
N THR A 162 -8.11 21.30 -0.31
CA THR A 162 -6.74 20.86 -0.01
C THR A 162 -5.95 20.64 -1.28
N ALA A 163 -4.63 20.91 -1.21
CA ALA A 163 -3.65 20.49 -2.20
C ALA A 163 -3.07 19.12 -1.86
N SER A 164 -2.15 18.62 -2.71
CA SER A 164 -1.37 17.40 -2.44
C SER A 164 -0.77 17.42 -1.03
N GLY A 165 -0.80 16.27 -0.35
CA GLY A 165 -0.30 16.13 1.03
C GLY A 165 -1.26 16.65 2.10
N ASN A 166 -2.56 16.74 1.81
CA ASN A 166 -3.59 17.18 2.74
C ASN A 166 -3.38 18.60 3.30
N VAL A 167 -2.76 19.49 2.53
CA VAL A 167 -2.53 20.88 2.92
C VAL A 167 -3.71 21.74 2.54
N GLY A 168 -4.38 22.35 3.52
CA GLY A 168 -5.46 23.31 3.29
C GLY A 168 -4.95 24.58 2.59
N VAL A 169 -5.55 24.95 1.45
CA VAL A 169 -5.11 26.07 0.60
C VAL A 169 -5.90 27.34 0.89
N ASN A 170 -7.18 27.24 1.18
CA ASN A 170 -8.05 28.37 1.50
C ASN A 170 -9.22 27.94 2.39
N GLY A 171 -10.06 28.89 2.82
CA GLY A 171 -11.24 28.68 3.62
C GLY A 171 -10.98 28.03 4.98
N LEU A 172 -11.95 27.25 5.46
CA LEU A 172 -11.85 26.52 6.71
C LEU A 172 -10.74 25.45 6.66
N GLU A 173 -10.50 24.86 5.50
CA GLU A 173 -9.41 23.89 5.29
C GLU A 173 -8.04 24.50 5.63
N GLN A 174 -7.79 25.75 5.23
CA GLN A 174 -6.56 26.45 5.55
C GLN A 174 -6.53 26.92 7.01
N TYR A 175 -7.63 27.50 7.47
CA TYR A 175 -7.68 28.09 8.82
C TYR A 175 -7.49 27.02 9.91
N TYR A 176 -8.10 25.85 9.75
CA TYR A 176 -8.00 24.74 10.69
C TYR A 176 -6.99 23.66 10.26
N ASN A 177 -6.05 23.99 9.37
CA ASN A 177 -5.14 22.98 8.80
C ASN A 177 -4.41 22.15 9.85
N GLU A 178 -3.87 22.77 10.90
CA GLU A 178 -3.17 22.06 11.98
C GLU A 178 -4.10 21.19 12.84
N THR A 179 -5.35 21.63 13.02
CA THR A 179 -6.35 20.90 13.81
C THR A 179 -6.91 19.69 13.04
N LEU A 180 -7.06 19.85 11.72
CA LEU A 180 -7.61 18.82 10.84
C LEU A 180 -6.58 17.75 10.49
N ASN A 181 -5.29 18.10 10.42
CA ASN A 181 -4.22 17.15 10.15
C ASN A 181 -3.94 16.26 11.35
N GLY A 182 -3.63 15.01 11.08
CA GLY A 182 -3.09 14.05 12.02
C GLY A 182 -1.59 13.83 11.80
N VAL A 183 -1.08 12.77 12.39
CA VAL A 183 0.29 12.27 12.21
C VAL A 183 0.20 10.83 11.75
N ASP A 184 1.00 10.47 10.74
CA ASP A 184 1.06 9.10 10.27
C ASP A 184 1.47 8.14 11.39
N GLY A 185 0.75 7.04 11.47
CA GLY A 185 1.11 5.93 12.33
C GLY A 185 2.18 5.04 11.70
N ARG A 186 2.76 4.16 12.52
CA ARG A 186 3.61 3.06 12.03
C ARG A 186 3.15 1.77 12.67
N GLU A 187 2.96 0.78 11.85
CA GLU A 187 2.75 -0.59 12.27
C GLU A 187 4.09 -1.32 12.23
N TYR A 188 4.40 -2.00 13.33
CA TYR A 188 5.58 -2.86 13.46
C TYR A 188 5.06 -4.29 13.61
N GLY A 189 5.37 -5.17 12.65
CA GLY A 189 5.01 -6.57 12.67
C GLY A 189 5.99 -7.44 13.45
#